data_07789003773506a4156617c774c616ca
#
_entry.id   07789003773506a4156617c774c616ca
#
_cell.length_a   1.000
_cell.length_b   1.000
_cell.length_c   1.000
_cell.angle_alpha   90.00
_cell.angle_beta   90.00
_cell.angle_gamma   90.00
#
_symmetry.space_group_name_H-M   'P 1'
#
loop_
_entity.id
_entity.type
_entity.pdbx_description
1 polymer ?
#
loop_
_entity_poly.entity_id
_entity_poly.type
_entity_poly.pdbx_seq_one_letter_code
_entity_poly.pdbx_strand_id
1 'polypeptide(L)'
;MGVKSQQKVKGDYSQYGISEADAQYRWSDFLDKDIENYNTNREYLPEVLTSQLSIYLAYGVLDIIQIFNDLLENYDKDEQNYESFIRELIFREFYYVLMTYYPETAHQSFKDKYRDLQWSYNKENFNLWKEGKTGFPIIDAAMGELNTTGYMHNRMRMVVSQFLTKDLFIDWTWGEEYFRQKLIDYDSASNVHGWQWSASTGTDAVPYFRMFNPVRQSERFDKDALYIKKFVQTLNDIDAKYLHDTHKYERQIKEQGIELGKDYPKQIVNHSESRTHVMSEFKALE
;
A
#
# COMPACT_ATOMS: atom_id res chain seq x y z
N MET A 1 -30.40 14.04 10.28
CA MET A 1 -29.00 14.54 10.37
C MET A 1 -28.45 14.61 8.96
N GLY A 2 -28.16 15.83 8.46
CA GLY A 2 -27.61 15.98 7.11
C GLY A 2 -26.15 15.52 7.07
N VAL A 3 -25.85 14.58 6.19
CA VAL A 3 -24.48 14.20 5.86
C VAL A 3 -23.81 15.43 5.26
N LYS A 4 -22.85 16.04 5.97
CA LYS A 4 -22.03 17.09 5.38
C LYS A 4 -21.26 16.46 4.22
N SER A 5 -21.38 17.05 3.03
CA SER A 5 -20.64 16.63 1.86
C SER A 5 -19.15 16.56 2.20
N GLN A 6 -18.56 15.39 2.01
CA GLN A 6 -17.13 15.20 2.19
C GLN A 6 -16.35 16.10 1.23
N GLN A 7 -15.17 16.53 1.64
CA GLN A 7 -14.27 17.31 0.79
C GLN A 7 -14.12 16.63 -0.56
N LYS A 8 -14.31 17.39 -1.64
CA LYS A 8 -14.04 16.89 -2.99
C LYS A 8 -12.58 16.45 -3.05
N VAL A 9 -12.36 15.15 -3.23
CA VAL A 9 -11.03 14.62 -3.54
C VAL A 9 -10.63 15.22 -4.88
N LYS A 10 -9.52 15.97 -4.90
CA LYS A 10 -8.97 16.52 -6.16
C LYS A 10 -8.13 15.43 -6.80
N GLY A 11 -8.60 14.84 -7.86
CA GLY A 11 -7.89 13.86 -8.67
C GLY A 11 -8.54 13.74 -10.04
N ASP A 12 -7.78 13.31 -11.03
CA ASP A 12 -8.32 12.94 -12.33
C ASP A 12 -8.69 11.45 -12.29
N TYR A 13 -9.97 11.16 -12.23
CA TYR A 13 -10.54 9.81 -12.20
C TYR A 13 -11.11 9.40 -13.55
N SER A 14 -10.93 10.21 -14.59
CA SER A 14 -11.49 9.96 -15.93
C SER A 14 -11.00 8.67 -16.57
N GLN A 15 -9.86 8.16 -16.13
CA GLN A 15 -9.30 6.89 -16.58
C GLN A 15 -10.08 5.64 -16.09
N TYR A 16 -10.94 5.80 -15.09
CA TYR A 16 -11.76 4.70 -14.58
C TYR A 16 -13.18 4.85 -15.14
N GLY A 17 -13.58 3.89 -15.97
CA GLY A 17 -15.00 3.72 -16.29
C GLY A 17 -15.81 3.40 -15.04
N ILE A 18 -17.09 3.79 -15.01
CA ILE A 18 -17.95 3.66 -13.81
C ILE A 18 -19.15 2.74 -14.03
N SER A 19 -19.30 2.20 -15.23
CA SER A 19 -20.41 1.32 -15.57
C SER A 19 -20.06 -0.16 -15.38
N GLU A 20 -21.11 -1.00 -15.30
CA GLU A 20 -20.95 -2.45 -15.33
C GLU A 20 -20.26 -2.92 -16.62
N ALA A 21 -20.58 -2.28 -17.76
CA ALA A 21 -19.95 -2.58 -19.05
C ALA A 21 -18.42 -2.28 -19.01
N ASP A 22 -18.01 -1.18 -18.39
CA ASP A 22 -16.58 -0.86 -18.19
C ASP A 22 -15.89 -1.91 -17.32
N ALA A 23 -16.54 -2.35 -16.25
CA ALA A 23 -16.04 -3.38 -15.35
C ALA A 23 -15.87 -4.73 -16.05
N GLN A 24 -16.87 -5.15 -16.84
CA GLN A 24 -16.83 -6.38 -17.63
C GLN A 24 -15.74 -6.31 -18.73
N TYR A 25 -15.64 -5.18 -19.43
CA TYR A 25 -14.58 -4.97 -20.40
C TYR A 25 -13.19 -5.08 -19.75
N ARG A 26 -12.99 -4.42 -18.60
CA ARG A 26 -11.72 -4.48 -17.86
C ARG A 26 -11.37 -5.89 -17.42
N TRP A 27 -12.37 -6.66 -16.97
CA TRP A 27 -12.18 -8.05 -16.59
C TRP A 27 -11.78 -8.92 -17.77
N SER A 28 -12.54 -8.85 -18.88
CA SER A 28 -12.21 -9.66 -20.06
C SER A 28 -10.86 -9.27 -20.67
N ASP A 29 -10.53 -7.98 -20.73
CA ASP A 29 -9.24 -7.52 -21.25
C ASP A 29 -8.06 -8.05 -20.42
N PHE A 30 -8.19 -8.04 -19.07
CA PHE A 30 -7.19 -8.62 -18.17
C PHE A 30 -7.07 -10.13 -18.32
N LEU A 31 -8.20 -10.83 -18.42
CA LEU A 31 -8.23 -12.30 -18.58
C LEU A 31 -7.58 -12.73 -19.91
N ASP A 32 -7.77 -11.93 -20.96
CA ASP A 32 -7.27 -12.26 -22.29
C ASP A 32 -5.78 -11.91 -22.48
N LYS A 33 -5.26 -10.90 -21.77
CA LYS A 33 -3.93 -10.33 -22.08
C LYS A 33 -2.90 -10.48 -20.97
N ASP A 34 -3.33 -10.31 -19.71
CA ASP A 34 -2.39 -10.03 -18.62
C ASP A 34 -2.31 -11.12 -17.55
N ILE A 35 -3.33 -11.98 -17.45
CA ILE A 35 -3.41 -12.96 -16.38
C ILE A 35 -2.28 -13.98 -16.42
N GLU A 36 -1.84 -14.40 -17.63
CA GLU A 36 -0.73 -15.35 -17.81
C GLU A 36 0.63 -14.82 -17.33
N ASN A 37 0.74 -13.51 -17.07
CA ASN A 37 1.92 -12.88 -16.53
C ASN A 37 1.71 -12.30 -15.12
N TYR A 38 0.58 -12.60 -14.49
CA TYR A 38 0.15 -11.94 -13.24
C TYR A 38 1.19 -12.04 -12.12
N ASN A 39 1.82 -13.20 -11.92
CA ASN A 39 2.83 -13.38 -10.86
C ASN A 39 4.03 -12.43 -10.99
N THR A 40 4.44 -12.12 -12.20
CA THR A 40 5.53 -11.19 -12.48
C THR A 40 5.03 -9.75 -12.44
N ASN A 41 3.92 -9.50 -13.12
CA ASN A 41 3.37 -8.17 -13.30
C ASN A 41 2.87 -7.53 -12.00
N ARG A 42 2.36 -8.34 -11.07
CA ARG A 42 1.90 -7.87 -9.75
C ARG A 42 2.98 -7.25 -8.87
N GLU A 43 4.24 -7.45 -9.20
CA GLU A 43 5.39 -6.89 -8.46
C GLU A 43 6.01 -5.68 -9.18
N TYR A 44 5.56 -5.35 -10.40
CA TYR A 44 6.09 -4.26 -11.21
C TYR A 44 5.36 -2.95 -10.91
N LEU A 45 6.10 -1.95 -10.37
CA LEU A 45 5.53 -0.69 -9.90
C LEU A 45 5.35 0.39 -10.96
N PRO A 46 6.27 0.56 -11.95
CA PRO A 46 6.26 1.72 -12.85
C PRO A 46 5.01 1.83 -13.73
N GLU A 47 4.42 0.69 -14.07
CA GLU A 47 3.24 0.60 -14.93
C GLU A 47 2.12 -0.20 -14.26
N VAL A 48 0.89 0.04 -14.72
CA VAL A 48 -0.28 -0.66 -14.20
C VAL A 48 -0.49 -1.92 -15.04
N LEU A 49 0.07 -3.03 -14.58
CA LEU A 49 0.00 -4.35 -15.21
C LEU A 49 -0.89 -5.33 -14.44
N THR A 50 -1.74 -4.81 -13.55
CA THR A 50 -2.69 -5.59 -12.75
C THR A 50 -4.14 -5.33 -13.20
N SER A 51 -5.07 -6.15 -12.74
CA SER A 51 -6.47 -6.08 -13.17
C SER A 51 -7.17 -4.75 -12.85
N GLN A 52 -6.77 -4.04 -11.78
CA GLN A 52 -7.46 -2.87 -11.22
C GLN A 52 -8.94 -3.10 -10.91
N LEU A 53 -9.34 -4.35 -10.68
CA LEU A 53 -10.74 -4.68 -10.37
C LEU A 53 -11.19 -4.27 -8.97
N SER A 54 -10.25 -3.90 -8.09
CA SER A 54 -10.55 -3.51 -6.70
C SER A 54 -11.61 -2.41 -6.61
N ILE A 55 -11.62 -1.45 -7.55
CA ILE A 55 -12.61 -0.38 -7.61
C ILE A 55 -14.02 -0.96 -7.84
N TYR A 56 -14.17 -1.80 -8.86
CA TYR A 56 -15.46 -2.38 -9.23
C TYR A 56 -15.98 -3.37 -8.19
N LEU A 57 -15.08 -4.14 -7.57
CA LEU A 57 -15.41 -5.06 -6.49
C LEU A 57 -15.82 -4.31 -5.21
N ALA A 58 -15.16 -3.18 -4.90
CA ALA A 58 -15.51 -2.37 -3.72
C ALA A 58 -16.91 -1.77 -3.82
N TYR A 59 -17.33 -1.39 -5.01
CA TYR A 59 -18.67 -0.82 -5.26
C TYR A 59 -19.73 -1.86 -5.67
N GLY A 60 -19.35 -3.14 -5.77
CA GLY A 60 -20.27 -4.21 -6.17
C GLY A 60 -20.76 -4.12 -7.62
N VAL A 61 -20.00 -3.43 -8.48
CA VAL A 61 -20.31 -3.28 -9.91
C VAL A 61 -19.96 -4.56 -10.70
N LEU A 62 -19.04 -5.36 -10.16
CA LEU A 62 -18.59 -6.62 -10.74
C LEU A 62 -18.86 -7.77 -9.75
N ASP A 63 -19.46 -8.85 -10.22
CA ASP A 63 -19.77 -10.02 -9.40
C ASP A 63 -18.51 -10.91 -9.23
N ILE A 64 -18.08 -11.09 -7.98
CA ILE A 64 -16.94 -11.93 -7.66
C ILE A 64 -17.16 -13.41 -8.01
N ILE A 65 -18.42 -13.90 -7.98
CA ILE A 65 -18.75 -15.30 -8.33
C ILE A 65 -18.54 -15.51 -9.83
N GLN A 66 -18.90 -14.53 -10.64
CA GLN A 66 -18.62 -14.58 -12.08
C GLN A 66 -17.12 -14.65 -12.35
N ILE A 67 -16.33 -13.75 -11.74
CA ILE A 67 -14.86 -13.76 -11.88
C ILE A 67 -14.30 -15.14 -11.52
N PHE A 68 -14.77 -15.70 -10.41
CA PHE A 68 -14.28 -16.99 -9.93
C PHE A 68 -14.60 -18.13 -10.88
N ASN A 69 -15.80 -18.15 -11.46
CA ASN A 69 -16.21 -19.15 -12.46
C ASN A 69 -15.37 -19.02 -13.74
N ASP A 70 -15.18 -17.80 -14.25
CA ASP A 70 -14.36 -17.55 -15.44
C ASP A 70 -12.90 -17.99 -15.22
N LEU A 71 -12.36 -17.82 -14.02
CA LEU A 71 -11.04 -18.32 -13.63
C LEU A 71 -10.97 -19.84 -13.63
N LEU A 72 -11.96 -20.51 -13.06
CA LEU A 72 -12.00 -21.97 -13.02
C LEU A 72 -12.13 -22.60 -14.41
N GLU A 73 -12.91 -21.99 -15.30
CA GLU A 73 -13.07 -22.45 -16.69
C GLU A 73 -11.76 -22.37 -17.50
N ASN A 74 -10.87 -21.48 -17.11
CA ASN A 74 -9.60 -21.22 -17.81
C ASN A 74 -8.37 -21.71 -17.02
N TYR A 75 -8.56 -22.33 -15.86
CA TYR A 75 -7.49 -22.68 -14.90
C TYR A 75 -6.38 -23.54 -15.51
N ASP A 76 -6.73 -24.52 -16.35
CA ASP A 76 -5.78 -25.44 -16.97
C ASP A 76 -4.83 -24.75 -17.98
N LYS A 77 -5.08 -23.50 -18.36
CA LYS A 77 -4.22 -22.76 -19.30
C LYS A 77 -2.90 -22.33 -18.65
N ASP A 78 -2.94 -21.87 -17.39
CA ASP A 78 -1.77 -21.45 -16.63
C ASP A 78 -2.06 -21.51 -15.12
N GLU A 79 -1.99 -22.72 -14.55
CA GLU A 79 -2.34 -23.01 -13.16
C GLU A 79 -1.68 -22.02 -12.18
N GLN A 80 -0.39 -21.69 -12.35
CA GLN A 80 0.36 -20.87 -11.39
C GLN A 80 -0.14 -19.42 -11.32
N ASN A 81 -0.40 -18.80 -12.46
CA ASN A 81 -0.86 -17.41 -12.49
C ASN A 81 -2.33 -17.30 -12.06
N TYR A 82 -3.18 -18.23 -12.52
CA TYR A 82 -4.59 -18.31 -12.11
C TYR A 82 -4.73 -18.57 -10.59
N GLU A 83 -3.99 -19.52 -10.04
CA GLU A 83 -3.98 -19.79 -8.59
C GLU A 83 -3.58 -18.53 -7.79
N SER A 84 -2.57 -17.81 -8.25
CA SER A 84 -2.13 -16.59 -7.57
C SER A 84 -3.19 -15.50 -7.58
N PHE A 85 -3.94 -15.34 -8.67
CA PHE A 85 -5.03 -14.38 -8.72
C PHE A 85 -6.24 -14.82 -7.87
N ILE A 86 -6.63 -16.09 -7.95
CA ILE A 86 -7.68 -16.70 -7.12
C ILE A 86 -7.37 -16.49 -5.63
N ARG A 87 -6.12 -16.63 -5.23
CA ARG A 87 -5.69 -16.41 -3.83
C ARG A 87 -6.00 -14.99 -3.34
N GLU A 88 -5.84 -13.98 -4.18
CA GLU A 88 -6.18 -12.60 -3.80
C GLU A 88 -7.69 -12.42 -3.57
N LEU A 89 -8.53 -13.09 -4.37
CA LEU A 89 -9.98 -13.10 -4.17
C LEU A 89 -10.37 -13.83 -2.88
N ILE A 90 -9.70 -14.96 -2.59
CA ILE A 90 -9.91 -15.71 -1.34
C ILE A 90 -9.52 -14.86 -0.12
N PHE A 91 -8.40 -14.12 -0.17
CA PHE A 91 -8.03 -13.20 0.91
C PHE A 91 -9.06 -12.10 1.13
N ARG A 92 -9.64 -11.55 0.06
CA ARG A 92 -10.74 -10.59 0.17
C ARG A 92 -11.92 -11.19 0.94
N GLU A 93 -12.41 -12.36 0.52
CA GLU A 93 -13.54 -13.02 1.18
C GLU A 93 -13.20 -13.41 2.63
N PHE A 94 -11.99 -13.87 2.90
CA PHE A 94 -11.51 -14.14 4.26
C PHE A 94 -11.62 -12.91 5.17
N TYR A 95 -11.26 -11.72 4.69
CA TYR A 95 -11.38 -10.50 5.45
C TYR A 95 -12.85 -10.09 5.68
N TYR A 96 -13.75 -10.35 4.74
CA TYR A 96 -15.19 -10.16 4.96
C TYR A 96 -15.75 -11.09 6.03
N VAL A 97 -15.32 -12.35 6.03
CA VAL A 97 -15.68 -13.31 7.09
C VAL A 97 -15.17 -12.83 8.44
N LEU A 98 -13.90 -12.40 8.53
CA LEU A 98 -13.34 -11.86 9.77
C LEU A 98 -14.12 -10.65 10.28
N MET A 99 -14.40 -9.67 9.41
CA MET A 99 -15.14 -8.47 9.80
C MET A 99 -16.57 -8.79 10.24
N THR A 100 -17.18 -9.83 9.68
CA THR A 100 -18.53 -10.27 10.07
C THR A 100 -18.55 -10.89 11.45
N TYR A 101 -17.58 -11.76 11.78
CA TYR A 101 -17.53 -12.45 13.07
C TYR A 101 -16.85 -11.67 14.18
N TYR A 102 -15.98 -10.72 13.82
CA TYR A 102 -15.18 -9.90 14.75
C TYR A 102 -15.27 -8.41 14.36
N PRO A 103 -16.49 -7.81 14.37
CA PRO A 103 -16.69 -6.43 13.91
C PRO A 103 -15.91 -5.39 14.76
N GLU A 104 -15.57 -5.72 16.00
CA GLU A 104 -14.77 -4.88 16.87
C GLU A 104 -13.35 -4.65 16.31
N THR A 105 -12.87 -5.53 15.45
CA THR A 105 -11.56 -5.39 14.80
C THR A 105 -11.48 -4.17 13.88
N ALA A 106 -12.60 -3.57 13.51
CA ALA A 106 -12.63 -2.28 12.81
C ALA A 106 -11.89 -1.16 13.58
N HIS A 107 -11.78 -1.28 14.91
CA HIS A 107 -11.25 -0.22 15.78
C HIS A 107 -10.20 -0.69 16.77
N GLN A 108 -9.95 -1.98 16.88
CA GLN A 108 -8.97 -2.55 17.79
C GLN A 108 -8.23 -3.75 17.17
N SER A 109 -7.04 -4.03 17.68
CA SER A 109 -6.24 -5.15 17.21
C SER A 109 -6.96 -6.47 17.42
N PHE A 110 -6.92 -7.36 16.41
CA PHE A 110 -7.48 -8.72 16.51
C PHE A 110 -6.81 -9.51 17.65
N LYS A 111 -5.47 -9.46 17.73
CA LYS A 111 -4.72 -10.10 18.81
C LYS A 111 -4.79 -9.26 20.08
N ASP A 112 -5.52 -9.75 21.08
CA ASP A 112 -5.76 -9.06 22.36
C ASP A 112 -4.47 -8.55 23.01
N LYS A 113 -3.42 -9.36 23.02
CA LYS A 113 -2.14 -9.00 23.65
C LYS A 113 -1.48 -7.75 23.05
N TYR A 114 -1.83 -7.37 21.82
CA TYR A 114 -1.27 -6.19 21.16
C TYR A 114 -2.19 -4.96 21.22
N ARG A 115 -3.31 -5.02 21.95
CA ARG A 115 -4.16 -3.86 22.22
C ARG A 115 -3.50 -2.85 23.14
N ASP A 116 -2.57 -3.30 23.95
CA ASP A 116 -1.83 -2.47 24.94
C ASP A 116 -0.53 -1.87 24.38
N LEU A 117 -0.23 -2.03 23.08
CA LEU A 117 0.92 -1.40 22.44
C LEU A 117 0.88 0.11 22.65
N GLN A 118 1.97 0.67 23.16
CA GLN A 118 2.10 2.11 23.43
C GLN A 118 2.56 2.84 22.17
N TRP A 119 1.66 2.96 21.21
CA TRP A 119 1.93 3.64 19.95
C TRP A 119 2.39 5.08 20.14
N SER A 120 3.25 5.55 19.25
CA SER A 120 3.64 6.96 19.19
C SER A 120 2.48 7.83 18.69
N TYR A 121 2.30 8.98 19.36
CA TYR A 121 1.32 9.99 18.94
C TYR A 121 1.98 11.17 18.21
N ASN A 122 3.08 10.93 17.49
CA ASN A 122 3.82 11.95 16.76
C ASN A 122 3.03 12.43 15.52
N LYS A 123 2.26 13.52 15.72
CA LYS A 123 1.45 14.14 14.65
C LYS A 123 2.29 14.76 13.54
N GLU A 124 3.50 15.22 13.85
CA GLU A 124 4.41 15.80 12.86
C GLU A 124 4.86 14.72 11.86
N ASN A 125 5.39 13.60 12.36
CA ASN A 125 5.79 12.48 11.52
C ASN A 125 4.60 11.90 10.74
N PHE A 126 3.41 11.83 11.33
CA PHE A 126 2.19 11.41 10.63
C PHE A 126 1.85 12.35 9.46
N ASN A 127 1.97 13.67 9.67
CA ASN A 127 1.73 14.63 8.60
C ASN A 127 2.78 14.52 7.48
N LEU A 128 4.06 14.39 7.83
CA LEU A 128 5.13 14.18 6.85
C LEU A 128 4.89 12.89 6.03
N TRP A 129 4.47 11.81 6.67
CA TRP A 129 4.10 10.57 5.98
C TRP A 129 2.91 10.79 5.02
N LYS A 130 1.82 11.42 5.47
CA LYS A 130 0.66 11.73 4.61
C LYS A 130 1.03 12.58 3.39
N GLU A 131 1.93 13.53 3.57
CA GLU A 131 2.35 14.47 2.54
C GLU A 131 3.42 13.89 1.59
N GLY A 132 3.93 12.69 1.85
CA GLY A 132 5.03 12.11 1.08
C GLY A 132 6.32 12.92 1.25
N LYS A 133 6.66 13.26 2.50
CA LYS A 133 7.84 14.06 2.89
C LYS A 133 8.69 13.36 3.94
N THR A 134 8.82 12.05 3.83
CA THR A 134 9.55 11.24 4.81
C THR A 134 11.07 11.24 4.58
N GLY A 135 11.51 11.64 3.39
CA GLY A 135 12.90 11.52 2.95
C GLY A 135 13.28 10.11 2.48
N PHE A 136 12.30 9.19 2.42
CA PHE A 136 12.42 7.87 1.79
C PHE A 136 11.68 7.91 0.45
N PRO A 137 12.37 8.03 -0.69
CA PRO A 137 11.74 8.30 -1.99
C PRO A 137 10.64 7.32 -2.39
N ILE A 138 10.79 6.03 -2.06
CA ILE A 138 9.79 5.00 -2.38
C ILE A 138 8.50 5.19 -1.55
N ILE A 139 8.61 5.63 -0.29
CA ILE A 139 7.47 5.96 0.58
C ILE A 139 6.79 7.22 0.05
N ASP A 140 7.59 8.25 -0.25
CA ASP A 140 7.10 9.54 -0.71
C ASP A 140 6.41 9.42 -2.08
N ALA A 141 6.94 8.59 -2.98
CA ALA A 141 6.32 8.27 -4.26
C ALA A 141 4.96 7.58 -4.09
N ALA A 142 4.88 6.59 -3.20
CA ALA A 142 3.64 5.88 -2.95
C ALA A 142 2.55 6.76 -2.33
N MET A 143 2.92 7.64 -1.40
CA MET A 143 1.98 8.64 -0.86
C MET A 143 1.62 9.70 -1.90
N GLY A 144 2.53 10.06 -2.81
CA GLY A 144 2.28 10.90 -3.97
C GLY A 144 1.25 10.27 -4.92
N GLU A 145 1.38 8.97 -5.25
CA GLU A 145 0.40 8.22 -6.03
C GLU A 145 -0.99 8.28 -5.37
N LEU A 146 -1.09 7.91 -4.09
CA LEU A 146 -2.35 7.95 -3.35
C LEU A 146 -3.00 9.33 -3.37
N ASN A 147 -2.22 10.37 -3.12
CA ASN A 147 -2.73 11.73 -3.00
C ASN A 147 -3.19 12.33 -4.32
N THR A 148 -2.61 11.89 -5.45
CA THR A 148 -2.92 12.42 -6.78
C THR A 148 -3.96 11.61 -7.51
N THR A 149 -3.96 10.27 -7.35
CA THR A 149 -4.82 9.36 -8.12
C THR A 149 -5.95 8.74 -7.31
N GLY A 150 -5.87 8.77 -5.97
CA GLY A 150 -6.78 8.01 -5.10
C GLY A 150 -6.57 6.49 -5.15
N TYR A 151 -5.51 6.05 -5.80
CA TYR A 151 -5.13 4.63 -5.91
C TYR A 151 -3.71 4.44 -5.38
N MET A 152 -3.37 3.23 -5.02
CA MET A 152 -2.02 2.84 -4.67
C MET A 152 -1.80 1.36 -5.00
N HIS A 153 -0.70 1.06 -5.66
CA HIS A 153 -0.30 -0.32 -5.94
C HIS A 153 -0.25 -1.17 -4.66
N ASN A 154 -0.75 -2.42 -4.68
CA ASN A 154 -0.84 -3.28 -3.48
C ASN A 154 0.50 -3.41 -2.73
N ARG A 155 1.63 -3.61 -3.44
CA ARG A 155 2.95 -3.68 -2.81
C ARG A 155 3.26 -2.41 -2.00
N MET A 156 2.90 -1.25 -2.52
CA MET A 156 3.15 0.02 -1.85
C MET A 156 2.24 0.22 -0.64
N ARG A 157 0.98 -0.26 -0.68
CA ARG A 157 0.11 -0.27 0.52
C ARG A 157 0.77 -1.00 1.68
N MET A 158 1.40 -2.15 1.42
CA MET A 158 2.13 -2.91 2.44
C MET A 158 3.39 -2.18 2.92
N VAL A 159 4.12 -1.53 2.03
CA VAL A 159 5.38 -0.84 2.36
C VAL A 159 5.11 0.42 3.19
N VAL A 160 4.17 1.28 2.77
CA VAL A 160 3.87 2.52 3.50
C VAL A 160 3.14 2.28 4.82
N SER A 161 2.33 1.21 4.91
CA SER A 161 1.66 0.85 6.17
C SER A 161 2.65 0.27 7.19
N GLN A 162 3.60 -0.56 6.76
CA GLN A 162 4.67 -1.00 7.65
C GLN A 162 5.59 0.16 8.05
N PHE A 163 5.87 1.09 7.16
CA PHE A 163 6.64 2.28 7.51
C PHE A 163 5.95 3.09 8.61
N LEU A 164 4.64 3.36 8.45
CA LEU A 164 3.87 4.07 9.49
C LEU A 164 3.87 3.32 10.82
N THR A 165 3.55 2.04 10.81
CA THR A 165 3.32 1.26 12.04
C THR A 165 4.60 0.77 12.70
N LYS A 166 5.70 0.67 11.96
CA LYS A 166 6.97 0.12 12.48
C LYS A 166 8.10 1.14 12.47
N ASP A 167 8.33 1.86 11.37
CA ASP A 167 9.40 2.86 11.34
C ASP A 167 9.02 4.11 12.16
N LEU A 168 7.78 4.59 12.06
CA LEU A 168 7.27 5.71 12.84
C LEU A 168 6.61 5.28 14.16
N PHE A 169 6.31 4.01 14.32
CA PHE A 169 5.60 3.41 15.45
C PHE A 169 4.27 4.11 15.77
N ILE A 170 3.54 4.53 14.74
CA ILE A 170 2.24 5.19 14.84
C ILE A 170 1.11 4.17 14.70
N ASP A 171 0.04 4.35 15.47
CA ASP A 171 -1.13 3.47 15.49
C ASP A 171 -1.70 3.26 14.07
N TRP A 172 -1.91 2.01 13.71
CA TRP A 172 -2.44 1.59 12.41
C TRP A 172 -3.79 2.23 12.09
N THR A 173 -4.62 2.53 13.10
CA THR A 173 -5.93 3.15 12.93
C THR A 173 -5.83 4.55 12.28
N TRP A 174 -4.74 5.28 12.50
CA TRP A 174 -4.53 6.58 11.85
C TRP A 174 -4.27 6.43 10.35
N GLY A 175 -3.50 5.43 9.97
CA GLY A 175 -3.22 5.15 8.57
C GLY A 175 -4.43 4.57 7.84
N GLU A 176 -5.18 3.67 8.52
CA GLU A 176 -6.45 3.12 8.03
C GLU A 176 -7.44 4.23 7.70
N GLU A 177 -7.66 5.15 8.64
CA GLU A 177 -8.56 6.28 8.46
C GLU A 177 -8.10 7.20 7.30
N TYR A 178 -6.79 7.40 7.15
CA TYR A 178 -6.28 8.18 6.03
C TYR A 178 -6.54 7.48 4.68
N PHE A 179 -6.33 6.19 4.61
CA PHE A 179 -6.65 5.38 3.41
C PHE A 179 -8.15 5.41 3.12
N ARG A 180 -9.01 5.29 4.14
CA ARG A 180 -10.45 5.41 4.02
C ARG A 180 -10.88 6.73 3.36
N GLN A 181 -10.18 7.81 3.64
CA GLN A 181 -10.46 9.13 3.07
C GLN A 181 -9.93 9.32 1.66
N LYS A 182 -8.92 8.54 1.25
CA LYS A 182 -8.19 8.77 0.00
C LYS A 182 -8.44 7.72 -1.08
N LEU A 183 -8.58 6.45 -0.70
CA LEU A 183 -8.71 5.37 -1.66
C LEU A 183 -10.08 5.40 -2.36
N ILE A 184 -10.04 5.37 -3.70
CA ILE A 184 -11.24 5.23 -4.54
C ILE A 184 -11.77 3.80 -4.54
N ASP A 185 -10.94 2.82 -4.20
CA ASP A 185 -11.27 1.42 -4.05
C ASP A 185 -11.36 0.99 -2.60
N TYR A 186 -11.71 1.93 -1.70
CA TYR A 186 -11.82 1.62 -0.28
C TYR A 186 -12.81 0.49 -0.02
N ASP A 187 -12.30 -0.55 0.61
CA ASP A 187 -13.05 -1.69 1.13
C ASP A 187 -12.69 -1.87 2.59
N SER A 188 -13.68 -1.73 3.49
CA SER A 188 -13.40 -1.66 4.93
C SER A 188 -12.78 -2.95 5.47
N ALA A 189 -13.22 -4.12 5.01
CA ALA A 189 -12.69 -5.40 5.47
C ALA A 189 -11.24 -5.58 5.03
N SER A 190 -10.95 -5.36 3.75
CA SER A 190 -9.60 -5.48 3.20
C SER A 190 -8.66 -4.42 3.77
N ASN A 191 -9.12 -3.18 3.94
CA ASN A 191 -8.27 -2.10 4.45
C ASN A 191 -7.90 -2.32 5.93
N VAL A 192 -8.89 -2.54 6.79
CA VAL A 192 -8.66 -2.78 8.23
C VAL A 192 -7.72 -3.96 8.46
N HIS A 193 -8.01 -5.10 7.84
CA HIS A 193 -7.18 -6.29 8.06
C HIS A 193 -5.83 -6.23 7.37
N GLY A 194 -5.72 -5.52 6.23
CA GLY A 194 -4.42 -5.22 5.59
C GLY A 194 -3.54 -4.33 6.47
N TRP A 195 -4.10 -3.32 7.13
CA TRP A 195 -3.39 -2.50 8.11
C TRP A 195 -2.96 -3.31 9.33
N GLN A 196 -3.83 -4.15 9.89
CA GLN A 196 -3.49 -5.02 11.02
C GLN A 196 -2.47 -6.10 10.63
N TRP A 197 -2.50 -6.59 9.38
CA TRP A 197 -1.46 -7.47 8.86
C TRP A 197 -0.09 -6.79 8.90
N SER A 198 0.00 -5.57 8.38
CA SER A 198 1.23 -4.76 8.36
C SER A 198 1.73 -4.41 9.76
N ALA A 199 0.81 -4.07 10.66
CA ALA A 199 1.09 -3.74 12.06
C ALA A 199 1.48 -4.95 12.92
N SER A 200 1.34 -6.18 12.43
CA SER A 200 1.55 -7.43 13.16
C SER A 200 0.49 -7.74 14.25
N THR A 201 -0.65 -7.07 14.19
CA THR A 201 -1.72 -7.16 15.20
C THR A 201 -2.94 -7.99 14.76
N GLY A 202 -3.00 -8.37 13.47
CA GLY A 202 -4.10 -9.12 12.86
C GLY A 202 -3.99 -10.63 13.02
N THR A 203 -4.93 -11.37 12.42
CA THR A 203 -5.01 -12.85 12.47
C THR A 203 -3.81 -13.51 11.85
N ASP A 204 -3.59 -13.32 10.56
CA ASP A 204 -2.48 -13.85 9.76
C ASP A 204 -1.42 -12.75 9.52
N ALA A 205 -1.15 -12.00 10.57
CA ALA A 205 -0.28 -10.85 10.48
C ALA A 205 1.18 -11.23 10.26
N VAL A 206 1.89 -10.40 9.48
CA VAL A 206 3.33 -10.53 9.32
C VAL A 206 4.00 -10.54 10.72
N PRO A 207 4.92 -11.45 10.99
CA PRO A 207 5.66 -11.44 12.26
C PRO A 207 6.33 -10.09 12.52
N TYR A 208 6.22 -9.55 13.73
CA TYR A 208 6.72 -8.21 14.03
C TYR A 208 8.21 -8.01 13.74
N PHE A 209 9.02 -9.06 13.86
CA PHE A 209 10.45 -9.03 13.55
C PHE A 209 10.76 -9.02 12.05
N ARG A 210 9.78 -9.32 11.17
CA ARG A 210 9.88 -9.19 9.71
C ARG A 210 9.44 -7.80 9.28
N MET A 211 10.32 -6.85 9.46
CA MET A 211 10.09 -5.46 9.09
C MET A 211 10.66 -5.18 7.71
N PHE A 212 9.87 -4.54 6.85
CA PHE A 212 10.32 -4.12 5.53
C PHE A 212 11.35 -2.98 5.67
N ASN A 213 12.47 -3.12 5.00
CA ASN A 213 13.44 -2.04 4.88
C ASN A 213 13.11 -1.22 3.64
N PRO A 214 12.75 0.08 3.75
CA PRO A 214 12.33 0.89 2.60
C PRO A 214 13.35 0.94 1.46
N VAL A 215 14.64 1.01 1.79
CA VAL A 215 15.72 1.00 0.79
C VAL A 215 15.71 -0.29 -0.01
N ARG A 216 15.65 -1.45 0.66
CA ARG A 216 15.61 -2.75 -0.01
C ARG A 216 14.34 -2.96 -0.82
N GLN A 217 13.20 -2.44 -0.35
CA GLN A 217 11.96 -2.48 -1.12
C GLN A 217 12.09 -1.66 -2.41
N SER A 218 12.69 -0.48 -2.32
CA SER A 218 12.98 0.38 -3.46
C SER A 218 13.92 -0.31 -4.48
N GLU A 219 15.06 -0.82 -4.03
CA GLU A 219 16.03 -1.53 -4.89
C GLU A 219 15.42 -2.74 -5.59
N ARG A 220 14.51 -3.45 -4.92
CA ARG A 220 13.89 -4.67 -5.44
C ARG A 220 12.77 -4.41 -6.45
N PHE A 221 11.87 -3.46 -6.16
CA PHE A 221 10.62 -3.30 -6.89
C PHE A 221 10.61 -2.09 -7.83
N ASP A 222 11.56 -1.17 -7.69
CA ASP A 222 11.73 0.01 -8.54
C ASP A 222 13.21 0.23 -8.89
N LYS A 223 13.88 -0.80 -9.40
CA LYS A 223 15.33 -0.83 -9.63
C LYS A 223 15.86 0.39 -10.39
N ASP A 224 15.11 0.84 -11.38
CA ASP A 224 15.48 1.98 -12.23
C ASP A 224 14.86 3.31 -11.73
N ALA A 225 14.25 3.29 -10.53
CA ALA A 225 13.60 4.42 -9.88
C ALA A 225 12.53 5.12 -10.76
N LEU A 226 11.89 4.37 -11.66
CA LEU A 226 10.87 4.93 -12.57
C LEU A 226 9.60 5.32 -11.81
N TYR A 227 9.18 4.50 -10.84
CA TYR A 227 8.05 4.80 -9.98
C TYR A 227 8.34 6.00 -9.08
N ILE A 228 9.53 6.06 -8.47
CA ILE A 228 9.96 7.21 -7.67
C ILE A 228 9.91 8.48 -8.51
N LYS A 229 10.54 8.48 -9.69
CA LYS A 229 10.58 9.64 -10.58
C LYS A 229 9.21 10.08 -11.08
N LYS A 230 8.30 9.13 -11.29
CA LYS A 230 6.92 9.42 -11.73
C LYS A 230 6.15 10.25 -10.70
N PHE A 231 6.32 9.99 -9.41
CA PHE A 231 5.54 10.64 -8.35
C PHE A 231 6.32 11.64 -7.50
N VAL A 232 7.65 11.68 -7.59
CA VAL A 232 8.52 12.65 -6.91
C VAL A 232 9.33 13.43 -7.96
N GLN A 233 8.67 14.35 -8.63
CA GLN A 233 9.25 15.08 -9.78
C GLN A 233 10.57 15.79 -9.47
N THR A 234 10.74 16.29 -8.23
CA THR A 234 11.98 16.93 -7.76
C THR A 234 13.21 16.03 -7.97
N LEU A 235 13.03 14.70 -8.02
CA LEU A 235 14.09 13.72 -8.12
C LEU A 235 14.32 13.20 -9.55
N ASN A 236 13.62 13.72 -10.56
CA ASN A 236 13.65 13.19 -11.93
C ASN A 236 15.05 13.15 -12.56
N ASP A 237 15.87 14.15 -12.30
CA ASP A 237 17.19 14.30 -12.93
C ASP A 237 18.31 13.58 -12.15
N ILE A 238 17.98 12.94 -11.02
CA ILE A 238 18.94 12.22 -10.18
C ILE A 238 19.11 10.79 -10.71
N ASP A 239 20.34 10.29 -10.71
CA ASP A 239 20.64 8.90 -11.05
C ASP A 239 19.89 7.92 -10.15
N ALA A 240 19.23 6.93 -10.74
CA ALA A 240 18.38 5.95 -10.05
C ALA A 240 19.07 5.30 -8.84
N LYS A 241 20.34 4.93 -8.98
CA LYS A 241 21.14 4.27 -7.92
C LYS A 241 21.26 5.07 -6.61
N TYR A 242 21.09 6.39 -6.66
CA TYR A 242 21.17 7.27 -5.49
C TYR A 242 19.80 7.47 -4.83
N LEU A 243 18.71 7.19 -5.56
CA LEU A 243 17.35 7.42 -5.09
C LEU A 243 16.85 6.36 -4.11
N HIS A 244 17.49 5.20 -4.06
CA HIS A 244 17.06 4.15 -3.12
C HIS A 244 17.45 4.46 -1.68
N ASP A 245 18.59 5.17 -1.46
CA ASP A 245 19.07 5.56 -0.13
C ASP A 245 19.67 6.98 -0.18
N THR A 246 18.79 7.98 -0.04
CA THR A 246 19.17 9.39 -0.10
C THR A 246 20.14 9.80 1.00
N HIS A 247 20.03 9.19 2.19
CA HIS A 247 20.94 9.48 3.30
C HIS A 247 22.38 9.03 2.99
N LYS A 248 22.54 7.82 2.48
CA LYS A 248 23.85 7.27 2.08
C LYS A 248 24.50 8.08 0.96
N TYR A 249 23.71 8.57 0.01
CA TYR A 249 24.18 9.24 -1.20
C TYR A 249 23.93 10.76 -1.21
N GLU A 250 23.78 11.39 -0.02
CA GLU A 250 23.51 12.83 0.12
C GLU A 250 24.49 13.70 -0.67
N ARG A 251 25.79 13.36 -0.65
CA ARG A 251 26.81 14.10 -1.40
C ARG A 251 26.60 14.00 -2.90
N GLN A 252 26.40 12.80 -3.45
CA GLN A 252 26.20 12.58 -4.89
C GLN A 252 24.90 13.24 -5.39
N ILE A 253 23.84 13.21 -4.59
CA ILE A 253 22.58 13.89 -4.87
C ILE A 253 22.79 15.40 -4.91
N LYS A 254 23.59 15.97 -3.99
CA LYS A 254 23.95 17.38 -3.99
C LYS A 254 24.79 17.76 -5.21
N GLU A 255 25.72 16.94 -5.63
CA GLU A 255 26.51 17.13 -6.86
C GLU A 255 25.63 17.15 -8.12
N GLN A 256 24.43 16.52 -8.07
CA GLN A 256 23.42 16.54 -9.13
C GLN A 256 22.36 17.66 -8.96
N GLY A 257 22.56 18.57 -8.02
CA GLY A 257 21.78 19.81 -7.90
C GLY A 257 20.63 19.78 -6.88
N ILE A 258 20.48 18.70 -6.09
CA ILE A 258 19.44 18.61 -5.06
C ILE A 258 20.07 18.65 -3.66
N GLU A 259 19.64 19.60 -2.83
CA GLU A 259 20.08 19.74 -1.43
C GLU A 259 19.06 19.14 -0.47
N LEU A 260 19.43 18.06 0.22
CA LEU A 260 18.57 17.43 1.22
C LEU A 260 18.32 18.34 2.41
N GLY A 261 17.06 18.41 2.83
CA GLY A 261 16.58 19.35 3.86
C GLY A 261 16.13 20.70 3.32
N LYS A 262 16.33 20.95 2.01
CA LYS A 262 15.88 22.19 1.34
C LYS A 262 15.00 21.87 0.14
N ASP A 263 15.53 21.15 -0.85
CA ASP A 263 14.83 20.84 -2.11
C ASP A 263 14.07 19.50 -1.99
N TYR A 264 14.59 18.58 -1.20
CA TYR A 264 13.96 17.30 -0.85
C TYR A 264 14.22 16.98 0.63
N PRO A 265 13.27 16.36 1.37
CA PRO A 265 13.41 16.10 2.80
C PRO A 265 14.61 15.19 3.13
N LYS A 266 15.19 15.36 4.30
CA LYS A 266 16.03 14.34 4.94
C LYS A 266 15.17 13.24 5.51
N GLN A 267 15.74 12.04 5.66
CA GLN A 267 15.04 10.93 6.31
C GLN A 267 14.63 11.31 7.74
N ILE A 268 13.34 11.15 8.05
CA ILE A 268 12.76 11.56 9.34
C ILE A 268 13.00 10.56 10.47
N VAL A 269 13.44 9.35 10.13
CA VAL A 269 13.78 8.28 11.09
C VAL A 269 14.97 7.46 10.60
N ASN A 270 15.63 6.77 11.55
CA ASN A 270 16.63 5.75 11.26
C ASN A 270 15.98 4.37 11.34
N HIS A 271 15.89 3.65 10.22
CA HIS A 271 15.27 2.33 10.14
C HIS A 271 15.84 1.31 11.14
N SER A 272 17.16 1.32 11.39
CA SER A 272 17.80 0.39 12.33
C SER A 272 17.39 0.65 13.78
N GLU A 273 17.30 1.92 14.16
CA GLU A 273 16.83 2.34 15.50
C GLU A 273 15.35 2.01 15.67
N SER A 274 14.52 2.34 14.68
CA SER A 274 13.09 2.00 14.67
C SER A 274 12.87 0.49 14.82
N ARG A 275 13.67 -0.33 14.11
CA ARG A 275 13.58 -1.78 14.24
C ARG A 275 13.91 -2.26 15.66
N THR A 276 14.91 -1.68 16.30
CA THR A 276 15.28 -2.01 17.68
C THR A 276 14.14 -1.66 18.65
N HIS A 277 13.54 -0.49 18.47
CA HIS A 277 12.41 -0.02 19.27
C HIS A 277 11.20 -0.97 19.11
N VAL A 278 10.75 -1.26 17.89
CA VAL A 278 9.65 -2.19 17.64
C VAL A 278 9.88 -3.55 18.29
N MET A 279 11.10 -4.10 18.15
CA MET A 279 11.45 -5.38 18.77
C MET A 279 11.30 -5.35 20.30
N SER A 280 11.65 -4.24 20.97
CA SER A 280 11.50 -4.10 22.41
C SER A 280 10.03 -4.00 22.82
N GLU A 281 9.23 -3.18 22.12
CA GLU A 281 7.82 -2.97 22.44
C GLU A 281 6.98 -4.25 22.30
N PHE A 282 7.15 -4.99 21.19
CA PHE A 282 6.42 -6.24 20.99
C PHE A 282 6.85 -7.35 21.96
N LYS A 283 8.15 -7.45 22.30
CA LYS A 283 8.65 -8.42 23.28
C LYS A 283 8.14 -8.15 24.69
N ALA A 284 7.91 -6.90 25.06
CA ALA A 284 7.38 -6.54 26.36
C ALA A 284 5.95 -7.06 26.61
N LEU A 285 5.24 -7.47 25.53
CA LEU A 285 3.87 -7.99 25.56
C LEU A 285 3.81 -9.52 25.31
N GLU A 286 4.94 -10.20 25.14
CA GLU A 286 5.03 -11.65 25.02
C GLU A 286 5.08 -12.33 26.40
#